data_773e2a6043a813ce1c6e7dece2af0ba2
#
_entry.id   773e2a6043a813ce1c6e7dece2af0ba2
#
_cell.length_a   1.000
_cell.length_b   1.000
_cell.length_c   1.000
_cell.angle_alpha   90.00
_cell.angle_beta   90.00
_cell.angle_gamma   90.00
#
_symmetry.space_group_name_H-M   'P 1'
#
loop_
_entity.id
_entity.type
_entity.pdbx_description
1 polymer ?
#
loop_
_entity_poly.entity_id
_entity_poly.type
_entity_poly.pdbx_seq_one_letter_code
_entity_poly.pdbx_strand_id
1 'polypeptide(L)'
;MLFRSLASPEVLFGDLFVAVQTAALFGDGKTFVDAVPKAAPAEILNQYHAAHPGTPEALKQFVSDHFVLPAQAASAPSPPEQVSIVTHIDRLWDELTRQTPVAPPYSSALPLPHPYVVPGGRFREMYYWDSYFTMLGLAESGRQDLLTDMVRDFAYLIDTYGHIPNGARTYYLSRSQPPFFFAMVGLLGKDDPAGAYAQYLPQLKREYAFWMQGAPALRPGNAHRHAVAMPDGSILNRYWDDKDTPRDESYAEDVEVARTSGRPPAQVFRNLRAAAESGWDFGSRWFEDGATRKTIETIEIIPIDLNSLLYGLESAIHSGCERQGDTACAGDFAHRAQVRRQAIDRYLWDGTRGAYFDYRWTRKTPVTRISAATLYPLFFGVASQSQATGVAQAITRDLLQPGGIVTTPLRTGQQWDSPNGWAPIQWIAIDGLRRNGQPALAEAIACRWMVSVQDVYRQSGKLVEKYDVVTTGRSGGGGEYPTQDGFGWTNGVIRKLLVLYPADAAYTSTEQCAALSRPVALIPPVAQARPAP
;
A
#
# COMPACT_ATOMS: atom_id res chain seq x y z
N MET A 1 33.07 6.21 -11.69
CA MET A 1 31.88 6.06 -10.85
C MET A 1 32.33 6.04 -9.41
N LEU A 2 32.08 7.09 -8.63
CA LEU A 2 32.27 7.06 -7.18
C LEU A 2 31.32 6.00 -6.64
N PHE A 3 31.85 5.02 -5.90
CA PHE A 3 31.03 4.02 -5.22
C PHE A 3 30.10 4.74 -4.23
N ARG A 4 28.83 4.85 -4.59
CA ARG A 4 27.82 5.41 -3.73
C ARG A 4 27.55 4.42 -2.61
N SER A 5 27.66 4.86 -1.34
CA SER A 5 27.20 4.06 -0.21
C SER A 5 25.69 3.88 -0.27
N LEU A 6 25.22 2.64 -0.23
CA LEU A 6 23.80 2.29 -0.06
C LEU A 6 23.42 2.20 1.43
N ALA A 7 24.30 2.64 2.33
CA ALA A 7 24.05 2.62 3.76
C ALA A 7 22.90 3.56 4.13
N SER A 8 22.09 3.16 5.11
CA SER A 8 21.02 3.98 5.66
C SER A 8 21.57 5.10 6.55
N PRO A 9 20.79 6.16 6.83
CA PRO A 9 21.20 7.23 7.75
C PRO A 9 21.62 6.71 9.13
N GLU A 10 20.96 5.68 9.67
CA GLU A 10 21.37 5.01 10.90
C GLU A 10 22.84 4.53 10.84
N VAL A 11 23.20 3.87 9.74
CA VAL A 11 24.56 3.34 9.55
C VAL A 11 25.58 4.45 9.28
N LEU A 12 25.19 5.51 8.54
CA LEU A 12 26.08 6.60 8.18
C LEU A 12 26.40 7.53 9.35
N PHE A 13 25.44 7.77 10.25
CA PHE A 13 25.56 8.80 11.30
C PHE A 13 25.51 8.25 12.73
N GLY A 14 25.34 6.93 12.93
CA GLY A 14 25.53 6.23 14.20
C GLY A 14 24.90 6.94 15.41
N ASP A 15 25.75 7.37 16.35
CA ASP A 15 25.35 8.03 17.60
C ASP A 15 24.69 9.41 17.38
N LEU A 16 25.09 10.16 16.37
CA LEU A 16 24.39 11.38 15.97
C LEU A 16 22.95 11.06 15.54
N PHE A 17 22.75 10.01 14.72
CA PHE A 17 21.43 9.59 14.31
C PHE A 17 20.55 9.23 15.52
N VAL A 18 21.08 8.41 16.43
CA VAL A 18 20.35 8.00 17.65
C VAL A 18 19.99 9.22 18.51
N ALA A 19 20.93 10.15 18.69
CA ALA A 19 20.70 11.37 19.47
C ALA A 19 19.55 12.21 18.87
N VAL A 20 19.57 12.44 17.55
CA VAL A 20 18.56 13.24 16.85
C VAL A 20 17.17 12.60 16.92
N GLN A 21 17.09 11.30 16.63
CA GLN A 21 15.81 10.57 16.62
C GLN A 21 15.22 10.42 18.03
N THR A 22 16.06 10.17 19.04
CA THR A 22 15.60 10.03 20.43
C THR A 22 15.15 11.37 21.03
N ALA A 23 15.84 12.48 20.66
CA ALA A 23 15.45 13.81 21.11
C ALA A 23 14.20 14.36 20.40
N ALA A 24 13.66 13.68 19.39
CA ALA A 24 12.47 14.08 18.62
C ALA A 24 12.53 15.56 18.17
N LEU A 25 13.70 15.98 17.65
CA LEU A 25 13.98 17.40 17.32
C LEU A 25 13.04 18.00 16.26
N PHE A 26 12.45 17.16 15.44
CA PHE A 26 11.53 17.50 14.36
C PHE A 26 10.16 16.92 14.66
N GLY A 27 9.13 17.43 13.97
CA GLY A 27 7.75 16.97 14.18
C GLY A 27 7.48 15.52 13.76
N ASP A 28 8.48 14.85 13.13
CA ASP A 28 8.44 13.43 12.77
C ASP A 28 9.86 12.85 12.65
N GLY A 29 9.97 11.53 12.67
CA GLY A 29 11.24 10.80 12.51
C GLY A 29 11.80 10.83 11.07
N LYS A 30 10.98 11.20 10.06
CA LYS A 30 11.37 11.18 8.64
C LYS A 30 12.19 12.40 8.21
N THR A 31 12.00 13.54 8.85
CA THR A 31 12.68 14.80 8.48
C THR A 31 14.20 14.66 8.48
N PHE A 32 14.78 14.01 9.48
CA PHE A 32 16.24 13.85 9.55
C PHE A 32 16.76 12.82 8.56
N VAL A 33 16.11 11.68 8.40
CA VAL A 33 16.55 10.62 7.48
C VAL A 33 16.46 11.02 6.00
N ASP A 34 15.67 12.03 5.69
CA ASP A 34 15.56 12.62 4.35
C ASP A 34 16.51 13.80 4.14
N ALA A 35 17.16 14.30 5.19
CA ALA A 35 18.06 15.43 5.09
C ALA A 35 19.30 15.09 4.24
N VAL A 36 19.79 16.10 3.51
CA VAL A 36 20.98 15.95 2.65
C VAL A 36 22.20 16.46 3.41
N PRO A 37 23.22 15.62 3.67
CA PRO A 37 24.45 16.03 4.31
C PRO A 37 25.20 17.06 3.46
N LYS A 38 25.78 18.09 4.11
CA LYS A 38 26.59 19.13 3.46
C LYS A 38 28.07 18.73 3.30
N ALA A 39 28.51 17.69 4.02
CA ALA A 39 29.85 17.15 3.99
C ALA A 39 29.84 15.61 4.09
N ALA A 40 31.01 14.97 4.02
CA ALA A 40 31.13 13.53 4.21
C ALA A 40 30.72 13.10 5.63
N PRO A 41 30.04 11.95 5.80
CA PRO A 41 29.55 11.48 7.10
C PRO A 41 30.66 11.45 8.19
N ALA A 42 31.87 10.98 7.86
CA ALA A 42 32.98 10.95 8.81
C ALA A 42 33.39 12.34 9.29
N GLU A 43 33.35 13.35 8.42
CA GLU A 43 33.63 14.73 8.77
C GLU A 43 32.55 15.30 9.71
N ILE A 44 31.28 15.09 9.39
CA ILE A 44 30.16 15.52 10.23
C ILE A 44 30.26 14.86 11.61
N LEU A 45 30.53 13.56 11.68
CA LEU A 45 30.70 12.83 12.96
C LEU A 45 31.85 13.36 13.78
N ASN A 46 33.03 13.66 13.17
CA ASN A 46 34.14 14.26 13.87
C ASN A 46 33.79 15.62 14.47
N GLN A 47 33.06 16.45 13.74
CA GLN A 47 32.57 17.76 14.22
C GLN A 47 31.52 17.59 15.32
N TYR A 48 30.61 16.60 15.21
CA TYR A 48 29.63 16.28 16.25
C TYR A 48 30.33 15.87 17.57
N HIS A 49 31.33 14.99 17.50
CA HIS A 49 32.08 14.56 18.67
C HIS A 49 32.92 15.68 19.27
N ALA A 50 33.41 16.63 18.48
CA ALA A 50 34.11 17.80 18.97
C ALA A 50 33.18 18.84 19.63
N ALA A 51 32.02 19.05 19.04
CA ALA A 51 31.07 20.05 19.51
C ALA A 51 30.28 19.64 20.76
N HIS A 52 30.04 18.35 20.96
CA HIS A 52 29.25 17.77 22.08
C HIS A 52 27.95 18.56 22.38
N PRO A 53 27.01 18.70 21.44
CA PRO A 53 25.80 19.48 21.66
C PRO A 53 24.94 18.86 22.78
N GLY A 54 24.99 19.46 23.98
CA GLY A 54 24.42 18.89 25.21
C GLY A 54 22.93 19.21 25.42
N THR A 55 22.30 20.04 24.55
CA THR A 55 20.88 20.35 24.64
C THR A 55 20.17 20.09 23.31
N PRO A 56 18.84 19.86 23.31
CA PRO A 56 18.08 19.68 22.08
C PRO A 56 18.22 20.86 21.10
N GLU A 57 18.29 22.10 21.59
CA GLU A 57 18.44 23.30 20.77
C GLU A 57 19.82 23.33 20.10
N ALA A 58 20.90 23.01 20.84
CA ALA A 58 22.26 22.94 20.30
C ALA A 58 22.37 21.82 19.26
N LEU A 59 21.76 20.65 19.53
CA LEU A 59 21.73 19.53 18.58
C LEU A 59 20.94 19.89 17.32
N LYS A 60 19.80 20.56 17.44
CA LYS A 60 19.00 21.04 16.30
C LYS A 60 19.77 22.05 15.47
N GLN A 61 20.49 22.97 16.10
CA GLN A 61 21.37 23.92 15.41
C GLN A 61 22.48 23.18 14.67
N PHE A 62 23.15 22.22 15.33
CA PHE A 62 24.18 21.38 14.70
C PHE A 62 23.65 20.69 13.43
N VAL A 63 22.45 20.08 13.50
CA VAL A 63 21.83 19.43 12.33
C VAL A 63 21.56 20.46 11.23
N SER A 64 21.02 21.65 11.56
CA SER A 64 20.76 22.70 10.57
C SER A 64 22.04 23.23 9.89
N ASP A 65 23.15 23.25 10.61
CA ASP A 65 24.43 23.72 10.08
C ASP A 65 25.07 22.70 9.13
N HIS A 66 24.86 21.38 9.37
CA HIS A 66 25.51 20.29 8.66
C HIS A 66 24.64 19.56 7.64
N PHE A 67 23.35 19.81 7.63
CA PHE A 67 22.40 19.16 6.73
C PHE A 67 21.49 20.20 6.04
N VAL A 68 21.07 19.89 4.83
CA VAL A 68 19.94 20.56 4.17
C VAL A 68 18.67 19.78 4.52
N LEU A 69 17.83 20.37 5.35
CA LEU A 69 16.57 19.75 5.73
C LEU A 69 15.59 19.81 4.56
N PRO A 70 14.71 18.78 4.41
CA PRO A 70 13.65 18.83 3.42
C PRO A 70 12.75 20.03 3.66
N ALA A 71 12.33 20.69 2.58
CA ALA A 71 11.38 21.81 2.67
C ALA A 71 10.12 21.34 3.40
N GLN A 72 9.69 22.08 4.42
CA GLN A 72 8.38 21.85 5.02
C GLN A 72 7.34 22.09 3.93
N ALA A 73 6.36 21.16 3.81
CA ALA A 73 5.20 21.43 2.97
C ALA A 73 4.62 22.77 3.44
N ALA A 74 4.55 23.74 2.53
CA ALA A 74 3.94 25.02 2.85
C ALA A 74 2.53 24.73 3.36
N SER A 75 2.26 25.05 4.61
CA SER A 75 0.90 25.13 5.12
C SER A 75 0.27 26.32 4.42
N ALA A 76 -0.34 26.06 3.28
CA ALA A 76 -1.04 27.08 2.54
C ALA A 76 -2.33 27.45 3.28
N PRO A 77 -2.42 28.62 3.85
CA PRO A 77 -3.71 29.21 4.16
C PRO A 77 -4.03 30.21 3.04
N SER A 78 -4.42 29.72 1.90
CA SER A 78 -5.26 30.51 1.03
C SER A 78 -6.65 29.91 1.09
N PRO A 79 -7.72 30.72 1.18
CA PRO A 79 -9.06 30.17 1.02
C PRO A 79 -9.07 29.40 -0.30
N PRO A 80 -9.66 28.18 -0.33
CA PRO A 80 -9.60 27.33 -1.49
C PRO A 80 -10.18 28.09 -2.68
N GLU A 81 -9.36 28.27 -3.72
CA GLU A 81 -9.89 28.63 -5.02
C GLU A 81 -10.96 27.59 -5.36
N GLN A 82 -12.21 28.02 -5.58
CA GLN A 82 -13.31 27.09 -5.86
C GLN A 82 -13.20 26.56 -7.29
N VAL A 83 -12.17 25.73 -7.53
CA VAL A 83 -12.04 24.98 -8.78
C VAL A 83 -12.70 23.62 -8.65
N SER A 84 -13.06 23.01 -9.79
CA SER A 84 -13.57 21.64 -9.77
C SER A 84 -12.50 20.68 -9.21
N ILE A 85 -12.94 19.60 -8.56
CA ILE A 85 -12.04 18.56 -8.04
C ILE A 85 -11.15 17.98 -9.15
N VAL A 86 -11.67 17.86 -10.38
CA VAL A 86 -10.90 17.39 -11.54
C VAL A 86 -9.79 18.37 -11.89
N THR A 87 -10.10 19.68 -11.99
CA THR A 87 -9.10 20.71 -12.26
C THR A 87 -8.05 20.77 -11.16
N HIS A 88 -8.44 20.60 -9.92
CA HIS A 88 -7.51 20.55 -8.78
C HIS A 88 -6.55 19.37 -8.90
N ILE A 89 -7.07 18.16 -9.17
CA ILE A 89 -6.26 16.96 -9.36
C ILE A 89 -5.28 17.12 -10.53
N ASP A 90 -5.73 17.66 -11.67
CA ASP A 90 -4.87 17.84 -12.84
C ASP A 90 -3.72 18.81 -12.57
N ARG A 91 -3.91 19.85 -11.72
CA ARG A 91 -2.83 20.72 -11.23
C ARG A 91 -1.88 20.00 -10.26
N LEU A 92 -2.42 19.16 -9.36
CA LEU A 92 -1.62 18.41 -8.41
C LEU A 92 -0.64 17.43 -9.08
N TRP A 93 -0.92 16.90 -10.27
CA TRP A 93 0.02 16.04 -10.97
C TRP A 93 1.35 16.75 -11.25
N ASP A 94 1.32 18.02 -11.65
CA ASP A 94 2.53 18.80 -11.88
C ASP A 94 3.23 19.16 -10.55
N GLU A 95 2.48 19.52 -9.52
CA GLU A 95 3.00 19.85 -8.19
C GLU A 95 3.65 18.64 -7.49
N LEU A 96 3.15 17.42 -7.73
CA LEU A 96 3.66 16.18 -7.14
C LEU A 96 4.74 15.51 -7.99
N THR A 97 5.00 15.99 -9.19
CA THR A 97 6.05 15.44 -10.08
C THR A 97 7.43 15.82 -9.57
N ARG A 98 8.33 14.85 -9.55
CA ARG A 98 9.74 14.99 -9.15
C ARG A 98 10.66 14.38 -10.19
N GLN A 99 11.95 14.79 -10.13
CA GLN A 99 13.04 14.21 -10.92
C GLN A 99 14.25 14.04 -10.03
N THR A 100 14.85 12.86 -10.02
CA THR A 100 16.06 12.57 -9.25
C THR A 100 17.02 11.67 -10.06
N PRO A 101 17.44 12.08 -11.26
CA PRO A 101 18.32 11.25 -12.11
C PRO A 101 19.69 11.06 -11.46
N VAL A 102 20.11 11.99 -10.61
CA VAL A 102 21.33 11.92 -9.79
C VAL A 102 20.94 12.27 -8.36
N ALA A 103 21.12 11.33 -7.46
CA ALA A 103 20.90 11.60 -6.04
C ALA A 103 22.06 12.39 -5.43
N PRO A 104 21.79 13.36 -4.53
CA PRO A 104 22.84 14.11 -3.83
C PRO A 104 23.82 13.17 -3.10
N PRO A 105 25.11 13.53 -3.00
CA PRO A 105 26.10 12.74 -2.26
C PRO A 105 25.62 12.47 -0.82
N TYR A 106 25.83 11.25 -0.36
CA TYR A 106 25.50 10.78 1.00
C TYR A 106 24.02 10.91 1.41
N SER A 107 23.12 11.39 0.53
CA SER A 107 21.69 11.41 0.80
C SER A 107 21.09 10.00 0.77
N SER A 108 19.99 9.79 1.47
CA SER A 108 19.23 8.53 1.43
C SER A 108 18.46 8.31 0.12
N ALA A 109 18.27 9.34 -0.74
CA ALA A 109 17.50 9.21 -1.97
C ALA A 109 18.11 8.20 -2.95
N LEU A 110 17.34 7.33 -3.57
CA LEU A 110 17.77 6.50 -4.69
C LEU A 110 17.57 7.27 -6.01
N PRO A 111 18.54 7.19 -6.96
CA PRO A 111 18.36 7.83 -8.26
C PRO A 111 17.29 7.12 -9.08
N LEU A 112 16.47 7.89 -9.78
CA LEU A 112 15.45 7.41 -10.73
C LEU A 112 15.65 8.12 -12.06
N PRO A 113 15.78 7.39 -13.18
CA PRO A 113 16.12 7.96 -14.49
C PRO A 113 15.06 8.92 -15.07
N HIS A 114 13.79 8.71 -14.72
CA HIS A 114 12.66 9.42 -15.31
C HIS A 114 11.90 10.27 -14.27
N PRO A 115 10.99 11.17 -14.74
CA PRO A 115 10.05 11.85 -13.86
C PRO A 115 9.08 10.87 -13.20
N TYR A 116 8.71 11.17 -11.95
CA TYR A 116 7.78 10.35 -11.17
C TYR A 116 6.89 11.21 -10.27
N VAL A 117 5.72 10.69 -9.90
CA VAL A 117 4.79 11.34 -8.98
C VAL A 117 4.98 10.79 -7.58
N VAL A 118 5.10 11.69 -6.59
CA VAL A 118 5.19 11.34 -5.17
C VAL A 118 3.79 11.32 -4.53
N PRO A 119 3.59 10.57 -3.41
CA PRO A 119 2.31 10.60 -2.70
C PRO A 119 1.91 11.98 -2.19
N GLY A 120 2.85 12.79 -1.74
CA GLY A 120 2.60 14.15 -1.23
C GLY A 120 2.89 14.30 0.26
N GLY A 121 2.82 15.55 0.76
CA GLY A 121 3.11 15.88 2.15
C GLY A 121 4.54 15.51 2.55
N ARG A 122 4.68 14.70 3.61
CA ARG A 122 5.98 14.18 4.07
C ARG A 122 6.57 13.10 3.16
N PHE A 123 5.77 12.49 2.28
CA PHE A 123 6.16 11.42 1.37
C PHE A 123 6.67 12.01 0.05
N ARG A 124 7.97 12.32 0.00
CA ARG A 124 8.63 13.11 -1.06
C ARG A 124 9.42 12.26 -2.05
N GLU A 125 9.38 10.95 -1.94
CA GLU A 125 9.95 9.95 -2.85
C GLU A 125 8.85 9.10 -3.50
N MET A 126 9.21 8.36 -4.54
CA MET A 126 8.30 7.38 -5.13
C MET A 126 8.11 6.20 -4.17
N TYR A 127 6.86 5.89 -3.84
CA TYR A 127 6.45 4.73 -3.04
C TYR A 127 5.86 3.65 -3.94
N TYR A 128 6.06 2.39 -3.57
CA TYR A 128 5.75 1.30 -4.48
C TYR A 128 4.25 1.13 -4.71
N TRP A 129 3.49 0.62 -3.76
CA TRP A 129 2.07 0.29 -3.99
C TRP A 129 1.19 1.52 -4.20
N ASP A 130 1.52 2.66 -3.58
CA ASP A 130 0.85 3.96 -3.75
C ASP A 130 0.77 4.36 -5.21
N SER A 131 1.86 4.10 -5.95
CA SER A 131 1.99 4.48 -7.35
C SER A 131 0.97 3.80 -8.25
N TYR A 132 0.54 2.57 -7.97
CA TYR A 132 -0.51 1.92 -8.75
C TYR A 132 -1.81 2.72 -8.70
N PHE A 133 -2.23 3.15 -7.52
CA PHE A 133 -3.47 3.90 -7.34
C PHE A 133 -3.35 5.33 -7.88
N THR A 134 -2.19 5.95 -7.79
CA THR A 134 -1.86 7.22 -8.45
C THR A 134 -1.97 7.09 -9.97
N MET A 135 -1.43 6.03 -10.55
CA MET A 135 -1.46 5.77 -12.00
C MET A 135 -2.87 5.59 -12.56
N LEU A 136 -3.85 5.13 -11.75
CA LEU A 136 -5.26 5.10 -12.17
C LEU A 136 -5.74 6.49 -12.59
N GLY A 137 -5.38 7.51 -11.82
CA GLY A 137 -5.73 8.89 -12.12
C GLY A 137 -4.92 9.50 -13.27
N LEU A 138 -3.62 9.22 -13.33
CA LEU A 138 -2.77 9.67 -14.43
C LEU A 138 -3.30 9.19 -15.77
N ALA A 139 -3.74 7.93 -15.87
CA ALA A 139 -4.37 7.37 -17.06
C ALA A 139 -5.64 8.14 -17.48
N GLU A 140 -6.48 8.53 -16.52
CA GLU A 140 -7.73 9.26 -16.79
C GLU A 140 -7.51 10.78 -17.01
N SER A 141 -6.38 11.32 -16.55
CA SER A 141 -5.95 12.70 -16.80
C SER A 141 -5.13 12.85 -18.08
N GLY A 142 -4.95 11.76 -18.86
CA GLY A 142 -4.17 11.77 -20.11
C GLY A 142 -2.64 11.89 -19.91
N ARG A 143 -2.14 11.69 -18.67
CA ARG A 143 -0.71 11.75 -18.33
C ARG A 143 -0.03 10.40 -18.59
N GLN A 144 -0.16 9.90 -19.81
CA GLN A 144 0.47 8.64 -20.24
C GLN A 144 2.00 8.71 -20.21
N ASP A 145 2.57 9.91 -20.34
CA ASP A 145 3.98 10.20 -20.16
C ASP A 145 4.47 9.78 -18.77
N LEU A 146 3.87 10.31 -17.71
CA LEU A 146 4.23 10.00 -16.32
C LEU A 146 3.97 8.53 -15.97
N LEU A 147 2.85 7.96 -16.44
CA LEU A 147 2.56 6.54 -16.23
C LEU A 147 3.66 5.65 -16.81
N THR A 148 4.10 5.93 -18.04
CA THR A 148 5.17 5.19 -18.71
C THR A 148 6.51 5.35 -18.00
N ASP A 149 6.84 6.56 -17.60
CA ASP A 149 8.09 6.88 -16.93
C ASP A 149 8.18 6.21 -15.55
N MET A 150 7.09 6.21 -14.76
CA MET A 150 7.04 5.53 -13.48
C MET A 150 7.17 4.00 -13.62
N VAL A 151 6.55 3.37 -14.64
CA VAL A 151 6.76 1.93 -14.91
C VAL A 151 8.21 1.63 -15.25
N ARG A 152 8.88 2.49 -16.03
CA ARG A 152 10.31 2.36 -16.36
C ARG A 152 11.19 2.52 -15.13
N ASP A 153 10.87 3.45 -14.22
CA ASP A 153 11.59 3.65 -12.97
C ASP A 153 11.46 2.45 -12.04
N PHE A 154 10.27 1.82 -11.95
CA PHE A 154 10.10 0.58 -11.20
C PHE A 154 10.87 -0.59 -11.83
N ALA A 155 10.88 -0.71 -13.16
CA ALA A 155 11.70 -1.69 -13.86
C ALA A 155 13.21 -1.46 -13.58
N TYR A 156 13.66 -0.21 -13.58
CA TYR A 156 15.03 0.17 -13.23
C TYR A 156 15.38 -0.23 -11.77
N LEU A 157 14.47 -0.02 -10.82
CA LEU A 157 14.67 -0.44 -9.41
C LEU A 157 14.83 -1.97 -9.31
N ILE A 158 14.00 -2.74 -10.01
CA ILE A 158 14.12 -4.21 -10.06
C ILE A 158 15.46 -4.62 -10.68
N ASP A 159 15.87 -3.98 -11.78
CA ASP A 159 17.11 -4.30 -12.47
C ASP A 159 18.35 -3.95 -11.63
N THR A 160 18.27 -2.89 -10.83
CA THR A 160 19.38 -2.39 -10.02
C THR A 160 19.49 -3.09 -8.66
N TYR A 161 18.36 -3.31 -7.97
CA TYR A 161 18.34 -3.80 -6.58
C TYR A 161 17.75 -5.20 -6.43
N GLY A 162 17.23 -5.80 -7.50
CA GLY A 162 16.60 -7.12 -7.49
C GLY A 162 15.14 -7.13 -7.05
N HIS A 163 14.63 -6.01 -6.55
CA HIS A 163 13.24 -5.79 -6.13
C HIS A 163 12.91 -4.30 -6.14
N ILE A 164 11.64 -3.97 -5.94
CA ILE A 164 11.20 -2.60 -5.69
C ILE A 164 11.21 -2.37 -4.19
N PRO A 165 12.02 -1.42 -3.66
CA PRO A 165 11.98 -1.08 -2.24
C PRO A 165 10.67 -0.39 -1.86
N ASN A 166 10.34 -0.37 -0.57
CA ASN A 166 9.13 0.27 -0.02
C ASN A 166 8.93 1.71 -0.56
N GLY A 167 10.02 2.46 -0.66
CA GLY A 167 10.12 3.77 -1.30
C GLY A 167 11.54 3.99 -1.81
N ALA A 168 11.74 5.00 -2.65
CA ALA A 168 13.01 5.27 -3.33
C ALA A 168 14.06 5.88 -2.38
N ARG A 169 14.37 5.19 -1.26
CA ARG A 169 15.36 5.57 -0.23
C ARG A 169 16.23 4.39 0.20
N THR A 170 17.48 4.65 0.61
CA THR A 170 18.42 3.59 1.02
C THR A 170 17.94 2.85 2.27
N TYR A 171 17.25 3.50 3.20
CA TYR A 171 16.74 2.87 4.42
C TYR A 171 15.53 1.95 4.17
N TYR A 172 14.98 1.95 2.97
CA TYR A 172 13.90 1.05 2.53
C TYR A 172 14.38 -0.19 1.78
N LEU A 173 15.69 -0.30 1.46
CA LEU A 173 16.22 -1.39 0.63
C LEU A 173 16.09 -2.78 1.27
N SER A 174 15.86 -2.90 2.58
CA SER A 174 15.72 -4.19 3.27
C SER A 174 14.33 -4.80 3.18
N ARG A 175 13.33 -4.05 2.65
CA ARG A 175 11.94 -4.49 2.47
C ARG A 175 11.33 -3.90 1.21
N SER A 176 10.25 -4.52 0.75
CA SER A 176 9.43 -4.05 -0.37
C SER A 176 8.12 -3.39 0.13
N GLN A 177 7.10 -3.38 -0.69
CA GLN A 177 5.67 -3.15 -0.40
C GLN A 177 4.83 -4.15 -1.21
N PRO A 178 3.48 -4.16 -1.09
CA PRO A 178 2.62 -5.07 -1.87
C PRO A 178 2.94 -5.03 -3.37
N PRO A 179 3.19 -6.20 -4.01
CA PRO A 179 3.75 -6.27 -5.37
C PRO A 179 2.72 -5.94 -6.46
N PHE A 180 2.50 -4.65 -6.70
CA PHE A 180 1.59 -4.13 -7.72
C PHE A 180 2.24 -3.87 -9.09
N PHE A 181 3.51 -4.13 -9.30
CA PHE A 181 4.19 -3.79 -10.56
C PHE A 181 3.53 -4.43 -11.78
N PHE A 182 3.12 -5.71 -11.71
CA PHE A 182 2.39 -6.34 -12.81
C PHE A 182 1.07 -5.63 -13.13
N ALA A 183 0.36 -5.10 -12.11
CA ALA A 183 -0.86 -4.35 -12.31
C ALA A 183 -0.59 -2.97 -12.96
N MET A 184 0.54 -2.32 -12.62
CA MET A 184 1.01 -1.09 -13.29
C MET A 184 1.35 -1.34 -14.76
N VAL A 185 2.05 -2.44 -15.05
CA VAL A 185 2.34 -2.88 -16.43
C VAL A 185 1.03 -3.15 -17.19
N GLY A 186 0.04 -3.76 -16.53
CA GLY A 186 -1.29 -3.98 -17.10
C GLY A 186 -2.04 -2.68 -17.43
N LEU A 187 -1.86 -1.61 -16.62
CA LEU A 187 -2.42 -0.29 -16.91
C LEU A 187 -1.75 0.36 -18.15
N LEU A 188 -0.42 0.21 -18.26
CA LEU A 188 0.33 0.68 -19.43
C LEU A 188 -0.13 -0.02 -20.71
N GLY A 189 -0.37 -1.32 -20.63
CA GLY A 189 -0.85 -2.16 -21.74
C GLY A 189 -2.36 -2.33 -21.78
N LYS A 190 -3.15 -1.29 -21.51
CA LYS A 190 -4.63 -1.37 -21.38
C LYS A 190 -5.31 -2.14 -22.51
N ASP A 191 -4.85 -1.97 -23.76
CA ASP A 191 -5.44 -2.59 -24.95
C ASP A 191 -4.76 -3.93 -25.33
N ASP A 192 -3.54 -4.20 -24.86
CA ASP A 192 -2.79 -5.46 -24.99
C ASP A 192 -1.97 -5.75 -23.73
N PRO A 193 -2.61 -6.14 -22.60
CA PRO A 193 -1.89 -6.44 -21.36
C PRO A 193 -0.84 -7.55 -21.54
N ALA A 194 -1.13 -8.59 -22.32
CA ALA A 194 -0.21 -9.70 -22.58
C ALA A 194 1.07 -9.23 -23.28
N GLY A 195 0.96 -8.29 -24.23
CA GLY A 195 2.10 -7.66 -24.89
C GLY A 195 2.95 -6.84 -23.93
N ALA A 196 2.30 -6.09 -23.03
CA ALA A 196 3.01 -5.34 -22.00
C ALA A 196 3.71 -6.28 -20.99
N TYR A 197 3.07 -7.36 -20.56
CA TYR A 197 3.70 -8.39 -19.71
C TYR A 197 4.89 -9.06 -20.40
N ALA A 198 4.80 -9.33 -21.69
CA ALA A 198 5.92 -9.86 -22.46
C ALA A 198 7.10 -8.89 -22.54
N GLN A 199 6.84 -7.60 -22.65
CA GLN A 199 7.86 -6.55 -22.65
C GLN A 199 8.63 -6.48 -21.33
N TYR A 200 7.93 -6.56 -20.19
CA TYR A 200 8.51 -6.48 -18.84
C TYR A 200 8.71 -7.84 -18.17
N LEU A 201 8.65 -8.93 -18.93
CA LEU A 201 8.74 -10.30 -18.41
C LEU A 201 10.00 -10.57 -17.58
N PRO A 202 11.21 -10.10 -17.94
CA PRO A 202 12.40 -10.27 -17.11
C PRO A 202 12.26 -9.65 -15.72
N GLN A 203 11.67 -8.45 -15.61
CA GLN A 203 11.46 -7.75 -14.35
C GLN A 203 10.39 -8.43 -13.50
N LEU A 204 9.27 -8.85 -14.10
CA LEU A 204 8.22 -9.61 -13.42
C LEU A 204 8.76 -10.91 -12.81
N LYS A 205 9.58 -11.67 -13.58
CA LYS A 205 10.24 -12.89 -13.08
C LYS A 205 11.23 -12.59 -11.95
N ARG A 206 11.96 -11.49 -12.01
CA ARG A 206 12.92 -11.10 -10.98
C ARG A 206 12.22 -10.67 -9.69
N GLU A 207 11.13 -9.92 -9.78
CA GLU A 207 10.28 -9.59 -8.63
C GLU A 207 9.68 -10.85 -7.99
N TYR A 208 9.16 -11.77 -8.81
CA TYR A 208 8.68 -13.06 -8.31
C TYR A 208 9.77 -13.84 -7.57
N ALA A 209 11.01 -13.85 -8.10
CA ALA A 209 12.14 -14.52 -7.47
C ALA A 209 12.49 -13.91 -6.10
N PHE A 210 12.35 -12.59 -5.92
CA PHE A 210 12.51 -11.93 -4.63
C PHE A 210 11.51 -12.46 -3.59
N TRP A 211 10.23 -12.53 -3.94
CA TRP A 211 9.18 -13.03 -3.03
C TRP A 211 9.29 -14.52 -2.73
N MET A 212 9.90 -15.30 -3.63
CA MET A 212 10.04 -16.75 -3.52
C MET A 212 11.44 -17.18 -3.09
N GLN A 213 12.30 -16.26 -2.62
CA GLN A 213 13.66 -16.59 -2.25
C GLN A 213 13.70 -17.66 -1.16
N GLY A 214 14.49 -18.72 -1.40
CA GLY A 214 14.66 -19.86 -0.50
C GLY A 214 13.54 -20.90 -0.51
N ALA A 215 12.40 -20.63 -1.19
CA ALA A 215 11.26 -21.53 -1.23
C ALA A 215 11.59 -22.97 -1.65
N PRO A 216 12.45 -23.24 -2.67
CA PRO A 216 12.75 -24.61 -3.10
C PRO A 216 13.42 -25.50 -2.05
N ALA A 217 14.06 -24.89 -1.04
CA ALA A 217 14.76 -25.63 0.03
C ALA A 217 13.91 -25.82 1.29
N LEU A 218 12.69 -25.25 1.33
CA LEU A 218 11.83 -25.31 2.51
C LEU A 218 11.21 -26.69 2.70
N ARG A 219 11.15 -27.10 3.97
CA ARG A 219 10.37 -28.27 4.41
C ARG A 219 9.03 -27.79 5.00
N PRO A 220 7.97 -28.61 4.94
CA PRO A 220 6.69 -28.27 5.56
C PRO A 220 6.82 -27.78 7.00
N GLY A 221 6.17 -26.66 7.30
CA GLY A 221 6.23 -26.01 8.61
C GLY A 221 7.41 -25.07 8.84
N ASN A 222 8.28 -24.84 7.82
CA ASN A 222 9.41 -23.92 7.89
C ASN A 222 9.17 -22.68 7.03
N ALA A 223 9.89 -21.60 7.34
CA ALA A 223 9.87 -20.36 6.58
C ALA A 223 11.29 -19.84 6.34
N HIS A 224 11.47 -19.15 5.21
CA HIS A 224 12.67 -18.38 4.89
C HIS A 224 12.24 -17.06 4.27
N ARG A 225 12.62 -15.94 4.89
CA ARG A 225 12.19 -14.60 4.47
C ARG A 225 10.68 -14.56 4.22
N HIS A 226 10.27 -14.22 2.99
CA HIS A 226 8.86 -14.12 2.60
C HIS A 226 8.15 -15.47 2.41
N ALA A 227 8.88 -16.54 2.09
CA ALA A 227 8.31 -17.83 1.77
C ALA A 227 8.05 -18.69 3.00
N VAL A 228 6.89 -19.35 3.05
CA VAL A 228 6.47 -20.29 4.11
C VAL A 228 5.96 -21.58 3.46
N ALA A 229 6.57 -22.71 3.85
CA ALA A 229 6.06 -24.03 3.42
C ALA A 229 4.94 -24.47 4.38
N MET A 230 3.74 -24.55 3.84
CA MET A 230 2.56 -25.00 4.57
C MET A 230 2.64 -26.50 4.92
N PRO A 231 1.81 -27.01 5.85
CA PRO A 231 1.87 -28.42 6.24
C PRO A 231 1.72 -29.43 5.12
N ASP A 232 1.04 -29.07 4.03
CA ASP A 232 0.86 -29.91 2.83
C ASP A 232 1.98 -29.74 1.78
N GLY A 233 3.00 -28.92 2.09
CA GLY A 233 4.12 -28.62 1.20
C GLY A 233 3.87 -27.49 0.20
N SER A 234 2.66 -26.94 0.11
CA SER A 234 2.39 -25.75 -0.69
C SER A 234 3.14 -24.54 -0.12
N ILE A 235 3.53 -23.61 -1.00
CA ILE A 235 4.22 -22.38 -0.58
C ILE A 235 3.23 -21.23 -0.60
N LEU A 236 3.07 -20.57 0.56
CA LEU A 236 2.43 -19.27 0.71
C LEU A 236 3.45 -18.24 1.19
N ASN A 237 3.09 -16.98 1.16
CA ASN A 237 4.00 -15.89 1.48
C ASN A 237 3.51 -15.06 2.68
N ARG A 238 4.48 -14.45 3.39
CA ARG A 238 4.28 -13.50 4.47
C ARG A 238 5.06 -12.22 4.18
N TYR A 239 4.74 -11.13 4.86
CA TYR A 239 5.58 -9.93 4.87
C TYR A 239 6.83 -10.15 5.73
N TRP A 240 7.94 -9.52 5.33
CA TRP A 240 9.25 -9.70 5.95
C TRP A 240 10.15 -8.48 5.69
N ASP A 241 11.05 -8.20 6.62
CA ASP A 241 12.18 -7.28 6.40
C ASP A 241 13.47 -7.99 6.83
N ASP A 242 14.54 -7.80 6.09
CA ASP A 242 15.83 -8.44 6.39
C ASP A 242 16.52 -7.86 7.64
N LYS A 243 16.16 -6.62 8.04
CA LYS A 243 16.63 -5.99 9.26
C LYS A 243 15.71 -6.34 10.46
N ASP A 244 16.31 -6.34 11.64
CA ASP A 244 15.67 -6.50 12.95
C ASP A 244 16.09 -5.42 13.94
N THR A 245 16.42 -4.24 13.41
CA THR A 245 16.66 -2.98 14.11
C THR A 245 15.46 -2.05 13.98
N PRO A 246 15.34 -0.97 14.77
CA PRO A 246 14.28 0.03 14.59
C PRO A 246 14.28 0.57 13.16
N ARG A 247 13.11 0.99 12.64
CA ARG A 247 13.03 1.68 11.35
C ARG A 247 13.71 3.03 11.44
N ASP A 248 14.49 3.42 10.43
CA ASP A 248 15.20 4.71 10.44
C ASP A 248 14.22 5.90 10.56
N GLU A 249 13.08 5.82 9.87
CA GLU A 249 12.05 6.87 9.79
C GLU A 249 11.06 6.91 10.97
N SER A 250 11.11 5.94 11.88
CA SER A 250 10.25 5.80 13.07
C SER A 250 11.03 5.20 14.24
N TYR A 251 12.28 5.63 14.42
CA TYR A 251 13.21 5.03 15.38
C TYR A 251 12.71 5.09 16.81
N ALA A 252 12.28 6.27 17.27
CA ALA A 252 11.85 6.47 18.64
C ALA A 252 10.58 5.68 18.98
N GLU A 253 9.63 5.64 18.05
CA GLU A 253 8.39 4.89 18.18
C GLU A 253 8.65 3.38 18.27
N ASP A 254 9.52 2.84 17.42
CA ASP A 254 9.86 1.42 17.42
C ASP A 254 10.57 1.01 18.71
N VAL A 255 11.54 1.82 19.18
CA VAL A 255 12.24 1.60 20.45
C VAL A 255 11.27 1.59 21.63
N GLU A 256 10.31 2.51 21.67
CA GLU A 256 9.31 2.58 22.73
C GLU A 256 8.37 1.36 22.72
N VAL A 257 7.93 0.90 21.53
CA VAL A 257 7.14 -0.34 21.43
C VAL A 257 7.93 -1.54 21.94
N ALA A 258 9.18 -1.69 21.53
CA ALA A 258 10.04 -2.79 21.98
C ALA A 258 10.24 -2.75 23.50
N ARG A 259 10.60 -1.59 24.05
CA ARG A 259 10.81 -1.39 25.50
C ARG A 259 9.58 -1.75 26.32
N THR A 260 8.39 -1.39 25.86
CA THR A 260 7.13 -1.59 26.59
C THR A 260 6.46 -2.94 26.35
N SER A 261 6.92 -3.71 25.35
CA SER A 261 6.34 -5.02 24.99
C SER A 261 6.80 -6.16 25.91
N GLY A 262 7.95 -6.02 26.57
CA GLY A 262 8.58 -7.10 27.34
C GLY A 262 9.10 -8.27 26.50
N ARG A 263 9.14 -8.12 25.16
CA ARG A 263 9.59 -9.14 24.19
C ARG A 263 11.02 -8.85 23.73
N PRO A 264 11.74 -9.84 23.14
CA PRO A 264 13.04 -9.58 22.54
C PRO A 264 12.96 -8.46 21.49
N PRO A 265 13.75 -7.37 21.61
CA PRO A 265 13.65 -6.19 20.73
C PRO A 265 13.76 -6.53 19.25
N ALA A 266 14.72 -7.37 18.84
CA ALA A 266 14.90 -7.79 17.46
C ALA A 266 13.64 -8.45 16.85
N GLN A 267 12.91 -9.25 17.66
CA GLN A 267 11.64 -9.84 17.23
C GLN A 267 10.57 -8.76 17.00
N VAL A 268 10.48 -7.79 17.91
CA VAL A 268 9.49 -6.70 17.81
C VAL A 268 9.80 -5.83 16.58
N PHE A 269 11.05 -5.42 16.41
CA PHE A 269 11.46 -4.60 15.27
C PHE A 269 11.18 -5.29 13.94
N ARG A 270 11.50 -6.58 13.80
CA ARG A 270 11.21 -7.32 12.56
C ARG A 270 9.71 -7.39 12.26
N ASN A 271 8.86 -7.54 13.27
CA ASN A 271 7.42 -7.51 13.10
C ASN A 271 6.88 -6.11 12.69
N LEU A 272 7.42 -5.04 13.28
CA LEU A 272 7.07 -3.65 12.91
C LEU A 272 7.50 -3.36 11.46
N ARG A 273 8.72 -3.75 11.08
CA ARG A 273 9.24 -3.62 9.72
C ARG A 273 8.44 -4.42 8.69
N ALA A 274 8.06 -5.65 9.01
CA ALA A 274 7.21 -6.48 8.15
C ALA A 274 5.80 -5.88 7.98
N ALA A 275 5.24 -5.28 9.03
CA ALA A 275 3.98 -4.55 8.92
C ALA A 275 4.11 -3.30 8.06
N ALA A 276 5.24 -2.59 8.12
CA ALA A 276 5.53 -1.48 7.21
C ALA A 276 5.64 -1.95 5.74
N GLU A 277 6.22 -3.14 5.49
CA GLU A 277 6.22 -3.74 4.13
C GLU A 277 4.82 -4.02 3.62
N SER A 278 3.86 -4.35 4.50
CA SER A 278 2.47 -4.59 4.10
C SER A 278 1.74 -3.34 3.61
N GLY A 279 2.27 -2.16 3.90
CA GLY A 279 1.59 -0.88 3.68
C GLY A 279 0.45 -0.60 4.69
N TRP A 280 0.16 -1.52 5.64
CA TRP A 280 -0.88 -1.35 6.67
C TRP A 280 -0.27 -1.13 8.07
N ASP A 281 0.57 -0.13 8.18
CA ASP A 281 1.30 0.24 9.39
C ASP A 281 0.61 1.40 10.15
N PHE A 282 -0.14 1.16 11.20
CA PHE A 282 -0.46 -0.15 11.75
C PHE A 282 -1.96 -0.30 11.94
N GLY A 283 -2.37 -1.53 12.22
CA GLY A 283 -3.76 -1.85 12.55
C GLY A 283 -3.85 -3.15 13.35
N SER A 284 -5.01 -3.36 13.95
CA SER A 284 -5.36 -4.55 14.74
C SER A 284 -5.18 -5.88 14.01
N ARG A 285 -5.11 -5.84 12.68
CA ARG A 285 -4.84 -6.99 11.81
C ARG A 285 -3.57 -7.75 12.22
N TRP A 286 -2.53 -7.00 12.61
CA TRP A 286 -1.20 -7.53 12.90
C TRP A 286 -0.97 -7.84 14.38
N PHE A 287 -1.93 -7.54 15.27
CA PHE A 287 -1.76 -7.69 16.71
C PHE A 287 -2.41 -8.99 17.21
N GLU A 288 -1.71 -9.74 18.05
CA GLU A 288 -2.24 -10.98 18.63
C GLU A 288 -3.52 -10.69 19.43
N ASP A 289 -3.46 -9.68 20.31
CA ASP A 289 -4.60 -9.24 21.14
C ASP A 289 -5.66 -8.44 20.36
N GLY A 290 -5.37 -8.04 19.10
CA GLY A 290 -6.23 -7.19 18.29
C GLY A 290 -6.36 -5.76 18.79
N ALA A 291 -5.48 -5.29 19.68
CA ALA A 291 -5.61 -3.97 20.31
C ALA A 291 -4.29 -3.17 20.33
N THR A 292 -3.16 -3.80 20.64
CA THR A 292 -1.91 -3.07 20.91
C THR A 292 -0.72 -3.53 20.06
N ARG A 293 0.10 -2.57 19.62
CA ARG A 293 1.35 -2.83 18.87
C ARG A 293 2.35 -3.70 19.64
N LYS A 294 2.26 -3.75 20.98
CA LYS A 294 3.12 -4.59 21.83
C LYS A 294 3.02 -6.09 21.50
N THR A 295 1.87 -6.51 20.97
CA THR A 295 1.58 -7.90 20.60
C THR A 295 1.71 -8.17 19.11
N ILE A 296 2.40 -7.31 18.36
CA ILE A 296 2.55 -7.44 16.91
C ILE A 296 3.21 -8.78 16.51
N GLU A 297 2.59 -9.49 15.56
CA GLU A 297 2.98 -10.84 15.12
C GLU A 297 3.00 -10.99 13.57
N THR A 298 3.27 -9.91 12.84
CA THR A 298 3.15 -9.84 11.38
C THR A 298 3.87 -10.98 10.66
N ILE A 299 5.09 -11.34 11.09
CA ILE A 299 5.87 -12.43 10.46
C ILE A 299 5.32 -13.83 10.73
N GLU A 300 4.36 -13.96 11.63
CA GLU A 300 3.66 -15.22 11.91
C GLU A 300 2.38 -15.38 11.08
N ILE A 301 2.02 -14.36 10.31
CA ILE A 301 0.77 -14.29 9.54
C ILE A 301 1.05 -14.55 8.06
N ILE A 302 0.25 -15.43 7.46
CA ILE A 302 0.06 -15.57 6.02
C ILE A 302 -1.09 -14.65 5.62
N PRO A 303 -0.80 -13.49 4.99
CA PRO A 303 -1.83 -12.52 4.66
C PRO A 303 -2.49 -12.83 3.31
N ILE A 304 -3.81 -12.68 3.24
CA ILE A 304 -4.59 -12.99 2.04
C ILE A 304 -4.30 -12.03 0.87
N ASP A 305 -4.05 -10.75 1.15
CA ASP A 305 -3.73 -9.73 0.15
C ASP A 305 -2.43 -10.06 -0.60
N LEU A 306 -1.31 -10.31 0.10
CA LEU A 306 -0.03 -10.67 -0.52
C LEU A 306 -0.16 -11.93 -1.39
N ASN A 307 -0.86 -12.95 -0.88
CA ASN A 307 -1.01 -14.21 -1.62
C ASN A 307 -1.92 -14.06 -2.85
N SER A 308 -2.90 -13.15 -2.81
CA SER A 308 -3.71 -12.80 -3.98
C SER A 308 -2.90 -11.98 -5.01
N LEU A 309 -2.04 -11.07 -4.55
CA LEU A 309 -1.13 -10.31 -5.41
C LEU A 309 -0.15 -11.22 -6.13
N LEU A 310 0.44 -12.19 -5.43
CA LEU A 310 1.37 -13.15 -6.04
C LEU A 310 0.68 -14.10 -7.03
N TYR A 311 -0.57 -14.46 -6.79
CA TYR A 311 -1.39 -15.14 -7.80
C TYR A 311 -1.56 -14.27 -9.06
N GLY A 312 -1.82 -12.99 -8.89
CA GLY A 312 -1.89 -12.03 -10.01
C GLY A 312 -0.57 -11.89 -10.76
N LEU A 313 0.55 -11.84 -10.04
CA LEU A 313 1.89 -11.79 -10.64
C LEU A 313 2.21 -13.10 -11.41
N GLU A 314 1.90 -14.27 -10.84
CA GLU A 314 2.05 -15.56 -11.52
C GLU A 314 1.22 -15.63 -12.80
N SER A 315 -0.02 -15.11 -12.77
CA SER A 315 -0.90 -15.04 -13.94
C SER A 315 -0.39 -14.06 -15.01
N ALA A 316 0.17 -12.93 -14.61
CA ALA A 316 0.77 -11.96 -15.53
C ALA A 316 2.02 -12.52 -16.22
N ILE A 317 2.88 -13.24 -15.48
CA ILE A 317 4.05 -13.91 -16.05
C ILE A 317 3.61 -15.03 -17.02
N HIS A 318 2.62 -15.83 -16.65
CA HIS A 318 2.02 -16.82 -17.55
C HIS A 318 1.61 -16.18 -18.88
N SER A 319 0.80 -15.11 -18.85
CA SER A 319 0.34 -14.42 -20.05
C SER A 319 1.47 -13.80 -20.88
N GLY A 320 2.51 -13.25 -20.21
CA GLY A 320 3.71 -12.74 -20.88
C GLY A 320 4.51 -13.84 -21.60
N CYS A 321 4.65 -15.03 -20.96
CA CYS A 321 5.32 -16.20 -21.57
C CYS A 321 4.52 -16.73 -22.77
N GLU A 322 3.19 -16.85 -22.66
CA GLU A 322 2.32 -17.25 -23.80
C GLU A 322 2.49 -16.30 -24.98
N ARG A 323 2.50 -14.99 -24.71
CA ARG A 323 2.67 -13.95 -25.75
C ARG A 323 4.01 -14.05 -26.46
N GLN A 324 5.07 -14.52 -25.75
CA GLN A 324 6.40 -14.77 -26.35
C GLN A 324 6.52 -16.15 -27.01
N GLY A 325 5.52 -17.02 -26.89
CA GLY A 325 5.56 -18.41 -27.39
C GLY A 325 6.41 -19.36 -26.55
N ASP A 326 6.80 -18.95 -25.31
CA ASP A 326 7.51 -19.81 -24.35
C ASP A 326 6.51 -20.70 -23.60
N THR A 327 6.15 -21.82 -24.20
CA THR A 327 5.15 -22.77 -23.65
C THR A 327 5.60 -23.43 -22.34
N ALA A 328 6.90 -23.64 -22.14
CA ALA A 328 7.43 -24.21 -20.91
C ALA A 328 7.28 -23.23 -19.73
N CYS A 329 7.65 -21.98 -19.94
CA CYS A 329 7.44 -20.92 -18.96
C CYS A 329 5.94 -20.71 -18.67
N ALA A 330 5.11 -20.64 -19.70
CA ALA A 330 3.66 -20.47 -19.55
C ALA A 330 3.05 -21.60 -18.73
N GLY A 331 3.41 -22.86 -19.02
CA GLY A 331 2.96 -24.03 -18.27
C GLY A 331 3.40 -24.03 -16.81
N ASP A 332 4.64 -23.66 -16.51
CA ASP A 332 5.16 -23.57 -15.14
C ASP A 332 4.40 -22.53 -14.32
N PHE A 333 4.21 -21.32 -14.84
CA PHE A 333 3.52 -20.25 -14.11
C PHE A 333 2.01 -20.46 -14.00
N ALA A 334 1.35 -21.08 -14.99
CA ALA A 334 -0.04 -21.53 -14.84
C ALA A 334 -0.19 -22.54 -13.69
N HIS A 335 0.73 -23.51 -13.60
CA HIS A 335 0.75 -24.49 -12.51
C HIS A 335 0.97 -23.83 -11.14
N ARG A 336 1.92 -22.89 -11.03
CA ARG A 336 2.20 -22.15 -9.79
C ARG A 336 0.96 -21.37 -9.32
N ALA A 337 0.32 -20.63 -10.21
CA ALA A 337 -0.92 -19.89 -9.92
C ALA A 337 -2.04 -20.84 -9.44
N GLN A 338 -2.21 -22.00 -10.09
CA GLN A 338 -3.19 -22.99 -9.67
C GLN A 338 -2.90 -23.57 -8.27
N VAL A 339 -1.65 -23.92 -7.98
CA VAL A 339 -1.24 -24.43 -6.65
C VAL A 339 -1.46 -23.38 -5.57
N ARG A 340 -1.09 -22.12 -5.83
CA ARG A 340 -1.32 -21.01 -4.90
C ARG A 340 -2.81 -20.80 -4.64
N ARG A 341 -3.65 -20.80 -5.68
CA ARG A 341 -5.10 -20.67 -5.53
C ARG A 341 -5.67 -21.78 -4.64
N GLN A 342 -5.26 -23.04 -4.86
CA GLN A 342 -5.69 -24.17 -4.04
C GLN A 342 -5.24 -24.02 -2.57
N ALA A 343 -4.03 -23.51 -2.33
CA ALA A 343 -3.54 -23.25 -0.98
C ALA A 343 -4.32 -22.10 -0.31
N ILE A 344 -4.63 -21.01 -1.04
CA ILE A 344 -5.50 -19.93 -0.56
C ILE A 344 -6.87 -20.49 -0.16
N ASP A 345 -7.51 -21.27 -1.01
CA ASP A 345 -8.81 -21.86 -0.72
C ASP A 345 -8.76 -22.77 0.52
N ARG A 346 -7.68 -23.52 0.70
CA ARG A 346 -7.51 -24.45 1.82
C ARG A 346 -7.27 -23.77 3.15
N TYR A 347 -6.42 -22.75 3.19
CA TYR A 347 -5.92 -22.16 4.45
C TYR A 347 -6.57 -20.83 4.81
N LEU A 348 -7.06 -20.09 3.83
CA LEU A 348 -7.49 -18.70 4.01
C LEU A 348 -9.00 -18.50 3.77
N TRP A 349 -9.71 -19.45 3.17
CA TRP A 349 -11.15 -19.37 2.96
C TRP A 349 -11.93 -20.00 4.13
N ASP A 350 -12.87 -19.27 4.69
CA ASP A 350 -13.84 -19.77 5.67
C ASP A 350 -15.25 -19.80 5.03
N GLY A 351 -15.66 -21.00 4.60
CA GLY A 351 -16.97 -21.21 3.97
C GLY A 351 -18.17 -20.97 4.90
N THR A 352 -17.98 -21.10 6.22
CA THR A 352 -19.05 -20.85 7.19
C THR A 352 -19.31 -19.36 7.34
N ARG A 353 -18.25 -18.55 7.32
CA ARG A 353 -18.34 -17.09 7.45
C ARG A 353 -18.45 -16.39 6.11
N GLY A 354 -18.22 -17.09 4.99
CA GLY A 354 -18.30 -16.59 3.64
C GLY A 354 -17.24 -15.54 3.31
N ALA A 355 -16.04 -15.63 3.90
CA ALA A 355 -14.98 -14.64 3.73
C ALA A 355 -13.58 -15.28 3.78
N TYR A 356 -12.59 -14.54 3.27
CA TYR A 356 -11.19 -14.90 3.42
C TYR A 356 -10.61 -14.24 4.66
N PHE A 357 -9.72 -14.99 5.34
CA PHE A 357 -9.03 -14.57 6.55
C PHE A 357 -7.53 -14.83 6.43
N ASP A 358 -6.73 -14.05 7.15
CA ASP A 358 -5.31 -14.34 7.32
C ASP A 358 -5.13 -15.62 8.17
N TYR A 359 -3.94 -16.23 8.12
CA TYR A 359 -3.65 -17.49 8.80
C TYR A 359 -2.35 -17.41 9.60
N ARG A 360 -2.37 -17.81 10.87
CA ARG A 360 -1.17 -17.94 11.70
C ARG A 360 -0.47 -19.26 11.43
N TRP A 361 0.55 -19.22 10.61
CA TRP A 361 1.25 -20.44 10.15
C TRP A 361 1.99 -21.15 11.28
N THR A 362 2.53 -20.44 12.29
CA THR A 362 3.24 -21.00 13.45
C THR A 362 2.29 -21.76 14.39
N ARG A 363 1.08 -21.26 14.58
CA ARG A 363 0.03 -21.86 15.44
C ARG A 363 -0.94 -22.74 14.66
N LYS A 364 -0.86 -22.73 13.33
CA LYS A 364 -1.76 -23.47 12.40
C LYS A 364 -3.24 -23.13 12.64
N THR A 365 -3.55 -21.87 12.85
CA THR A 365 -4.92 -21.38 13.11
C THR A 365 -5.27 -20.19 12.25
N PRO A 366 -6.53 -20.06 11.78
CA PRO A 366 -6.98 -18.85 11.10
C PRO A 366 -6.98 -17.65 12.05
N VAL A 367 -6.74 -16.45 11.51
CA VAL A 367 -7.04 -15.19 12.19
C VAL A 367 -8.54 -14.98 12.13
N THR A 368 -9.20 -14.82 13.26
CA THR A 368 -10.67 -14.78 13.31
C THR A 368 -11.26 -13.39 13.05
N ARG A 369 -10.43 -12.35 12.98
CA ARG A 369 -10.85 -10.98 12.71
C ARG A 369 -10.93 -10.74 11.21
N ILE A 370 -12.08 -10.25 10.74
CA ILE A 370 -12.25 -9.83 9.35
C ILE A 370 -11.50 -8.53 9.10
N SER A 371 -10.92 -8.41 7.91
CA SER A 371 -10.35 -7.17 7.41
C SER A 371 -10.70 -6.98 5.93
N ALA A 372 -10.54 -5.78 5.41
CA ALA A 372 -10.79 -5.49 3.99
C ALA A 372 -9.84 -6.24 3.04
N ALA A 373 -8.79 -6.88 3.55
CA ALA A 373 -7.95 -7.79 2.76
C ALA A 373 -8.73 -8.96 2.14
N THR A 374 -9.90 -9.32 2.70
CA THR A 374 -10.84 -10.32 2.13
C THR A 374 -11.28 -9.97 0.69
N LEU A 375 -11.11 -8.73 0.24
CA LEU A 375 -11.50 -8.24 -1.10
C LEU A 375 -10.45 -8.53 -2.18
N TYR A 376 -9.19 -8.75 -1.80
CA TYR A 376 -8.10 -8.97 -2.76
C TYR A 376 -8.29 -10.20 -3.66
N PRO A 377 -8.82 -11.34 -3.16
CA PRO A 377 -9.15 -12.49 -4.02
C PRO A 377 -10.15 -12.18 -5.14
N LEU A 378 -11.09 -11.26 -4.90
CA LEU A 378 -12.03 -10.80 -5.92
C LEU A 378 -11.32 -9.94 -6.97
N PHE A 379 -10.49 -9.02 -6.51
CA PHE A 379 -9.77 -8.09 -7.38
C PHE A 379 -8.79 -8.80 -8.32
N PHE A 380 -8.08 -9.82 -7.83
CA PHE A 380 -7.10 -10.58 -8.61
C PHE A 380 -7.64 -11.88 -9.24
N GLY A 381 -8.93 -12.16 -9.15
CA GLY A 381 -9.54 -13.30 -9.83
C GLY A 381 -9.24 -14.67 -9.19
N VAL A 382 -8.87 -14.70 -7.91
CA VAL A 382 -8.70 -15.92 -7.12
C VAL A 382 -10.06 -16.53 -6.78
N ALA A 383 -11.00 -15.69 -6.36
CA ALA A 383 -12.30 -16.11 -5.85
C ALA A 383 -13.20 -16.71 -6.95
N SER A 384 -13.92 -17.77 -6.63
CA SER A 384 -15.05 -18.24 -7.42
C SER A 384 -16.26 -17.32 -7.27
N GLN A 385 -17.24 -17.46 -8.16
CA GLN A 385 -18.48 -16.65 -8.10
C GLN A 385 -19.23 -16.82 -6.77
N SER A 386 -19.27 -18.03 -6.21
CA SER A 386 -19.91 -18.28 -4.92
C SER A 386 -19.14 -17.63 -3.75
N GLN A 387 -17.82 -17.68 -3.79
CA GLN A 387 -16.95 -17.01 -2.80
C GLN A 387 -17.10 -15.49 -2.89
N ALA A 388 -17.15 -14.94 -4.10
CA ALA A 388 -17.38 -13.50 -4.30
C ALA A 388 -18.73 -13.04 -3.72
N THR A 389 -19.78 -13.85 -3.86
CA THR A 389 -21.09 -13.56 -3.23
C THR A 389 -20.98 -13.59 -1.70
N GLY A 390 -20.30 -14.58 -1.14
CA GLY A 390 -20.07 -14.66 0.31
C GLY A 390 -19.30 -13.45 0.84
N VAL A 391 -18.20 -13.07 0.17
CA VAL A 391 -17.40 -11.88 0.53
C VAL A 391 -18.26 -10.61 0.46
N ALA A 392 -19.08 -10.45 -0.60
CA ALA A 392 -19.98 -9.29 -0.72
C ALA A 392 -20.93 -9.17 0.48
N GLN A 393 -21.49 -10.30 0.94
CA GLN A 393 -22.37 -10.33 2.14
C GLN A 393 -21.59 -10.01 3.41
N ALA A 394 -20.39 -10.58 3.58
CA ALA A 394 -19.56 -10.38 4.76
C ALA A 394 -19.11 -8.92 4.89
N ILE A 395 -18.62 -8.28 3.80
CA ILE A 395 -18.19 -6.87 3.85
C ILE A 395 -19.37 -5.92 4.08
N THR A 396 -20.54 -6.23 3.51
CA THR A 396 -21.75 -5.42 3.73
C THR A 396 -22.17 -5.42 5.20
N ARG A 397 -22.04 -6.56 5.86
CA ARG A 397 -22.37 -6.73 7.27
C ARG A 397 -21.33 -6.09 8.19
N ASP A 398 -20.04 -6.28 7.90
CA ASP A 398 -18.97 -6.07 8.89
C ASP A 398 -18.10 -4.84 8.62
N LEU A 399 -17.98 -4.38 7.35
CA LEU A 399 -17.01 -3.36 6.95
C LEU A 399 -17.61 -2.14 6.25
N LEU A 400 -18.83 -2.26 5.67
CA LEU A 400 -19.46 -1.16 4.95
C LEU A 400 -19.99 -0.11 5.94
N GLN A 401 -19.58 1.14 5.73
CA GLN A 401 -19.96 2.30 6.53
C GLN A 401 -20.61 3.38 5.66
N PRO A 402 -21.18 4.45 6.24
CA PRO A 402 -21.78 5.54 5.46
C PRO A 402 -20.88 6.12 4.37
N GLY A 403 -19.56 6.27 4.64
CA GLY A 403 -18.61 6.88 3.71
C GLY A 403 -17.77 5.91 2.88
N GLY A 404 -18.00 4.59 2.98
CA GLY A 404 -17.21 3.58 2.26
C GLY A 404 -16.86 2.38 3.12
N ILE A 405 -15.76 1.70 2.81
CA ILE A 405 -15.27 0.51 3.52
C ILE A 405 -14.22 0.90 4.57
N VAL A 406 -14.37 0.45 5.82
CA VAL A 406 -13.29 0.48 6.83
C VAL A 406 -12.33 -0.70 6.62
N THR A 407 -11.08 -0.53 7.02
CA THR A 407 -10.06 -1.59 6.90
C THR A 407 -10.31 -2.75 7.86
N THR A 408 -10.71 -2.45 9.09
CA THR A 408 -11.18 -3.41 10.10
C THR A 408 -12.34 -2.80 10.89
N PRO A 409 -13.19 -3.60 11.54
CA PRO A 409 -14.29 -3.05 12.34
C PRO A 409 -13.83 -2.53 13.72
N LEU A 410 -12.57 -2.78 14.12
CA LEU A 410 -12.06 -2.44 15.44
C LEU A 410 -11.65 -0.97 15.53
N ARG A 411 -11.82 -0.36 16.71
CA ARG A 411 -11.41 1.01 17.02
C ARG A 411 -10.28 0.98 18.05
N THR A 412 -9.04 0.92 17.56
CA THR A 412 -7.85 0.84 18.41
C THR A 412 -7.06 2.14 18.51
N GLY A 413 -7.45 3.15 17.73
CA GLY A 413 -6.67 4.38 17.54
C GLY A 413 -5.55 4.23 16.51
N GLN A 414 -5.35 3.04 15.95
CA GLN A 414 -4.42 2.84 14.85
C GLN A 414 -5.02 3.30 13.52
N GLN A 415 -4.16 3.80 12.61
CA GLN A 415 -4.63 4.41 11.37
C GLN A 415 -5.26 3.41 10.37
N TRP A 416 -4.90 2.12 10.44
CA TRP A 416 -5.48 1.07 9.59
C TRP A 416 -6.61 0.30 10.29
N ASP A 417 -7.29 0.95 11.23
CA ASP A 417 -8.53 0.46 11.86
C ASP A 417 -9.68 1.47 11.68
N SER A 418 -10.90 1.07 12.03
CA SER A 418 -12.05 1.97 12.07
C SER A 418 -11.72 3.21 12.94
N PRO A 419 -12.10 4.42 12.53
CA PRO A 419 -13.10 4.75 11.52
C PRO A 419 -12.53 5.01 10.11
N ASN A 420 -11.24 4.72 9.87
CA ASN A 420 -10.56 5.15 8.66
C ASN A 420 -10.89 4.26 7.45
N GLY A 421 -11.15 4.92 6.32
CA GLY A 421 -11.18 4.37 4.99
C GLY A 421 -10.04 4.94 4.15
N TRP A 422 -9.51 4.14 3.23
CA TRP A 422 -8.33 4.41 2.43
C TRP A 422 -8.63 4.20 0.95
N ALA A 423 -8.24 5.14 0.10
CA ALA A 423 -8.50 5.08 -1.34
C ALA A 423 -8.10 3.74 -2.00
N PRO A 424 -6.94 3.13 -1.69
CA PRO A 424 -6.58 1.81 -2.19
C PRO A 424 -7.62 0.75 -1.90
N ILE A 425 -8.13 0.70 -0.68
CA ILE A 425 -9.10 -0.30 -0.24
C ILE A 425 -10.46 -0.10 -0.92
N GLN A 426 -10.89 1.16 -1.09
CA GLN A 426 -12.12 1.46 -1.84
C GLN A 426 -12.01 0.97 -3.28
N TRP A 427 -10.88 1.24 -3.97
CA TRP A 427 -10.67 0.80 -5.34
C TRP A 427 -10.65 -0.74 -5.46
N ILE A 428 -9.92 -1.43 -4.59
CA ILE A 428 -9.88 -2.90 -4.53
C ILE A 428 -11.31 -3.48 -4.36
N ALA A 429 -12.10 -2.88 -3.46
CA ALA A 429 -13.49 -3.29 -3.24
C ALA A 429 -14.35 -3.07 -4.49
N ILE A 430 -14.33 -1.86 -5.02
CA ILE A 430 -15.20 -1.44 -6.13
C ILE A 430 -14.92 -2.28 -7.38
N ASP A 431 -13.66 -2.35 -7.80
CA ASP A 431 -13.31 -3.04 -9.04
C ASP A 431 -13.40 -4.57 -8.88
N GLY A 432 -13.02 -5.10 -7.69
CA GLY A 432 -13.18 -6.51 -7.35
C GLY A 432 -14.64 -6.95 -7.38
N LEU A 433 -15.54 -6.23 -6.75
CA LEU A 433 -16.98 -6.52 -6.73
C LEU A 433 -17.60 -6.39 -8.13
N ARG A 434 -17.26 -5.32 -8.86
CA ARG A 434 -17.77 -5.07 -10.21
C ARG A 434 -17.44 -6.22 -11.16
N ARG A 435 -16.20 -6.72 -11.14
CA ARG A 435 -15.75 -7.83 -11.99
C ARG A 435 -16.36 -9.18 -11.60
N ASN A 436 -16.85 -9.32 -10.37
CA ASN A 436 -17.39 -10.56 -9.84
C ASN A 436 -18.93 -10.53 -9.66
N GLY A 437 -19.64 -9.82 -10.53
CA GLY A 437 -21.11 -9.86 -10.62
C GLY A 437 -21.83 -9.18 -9.46
N GLN A 438 -21.18 -8.21 -8.77
CA GLN A 438 -21.75 -7.41 -7.70
C GLN A 438 -21.75 -5.90 -8.04
N PRO A 439 -22.23 -5.48 -9.24
CA PRO A 439 -22.08 -4.11 -9.70
C PRO A 439 -22.83 -3.09 -8.83
N ALA A 440 -24.02 -3.43 -8.33
CA ALA A 440 -24.80 -2.52 -7.49
C ALA A 440 -24.10 -2.21 -6.16
N LEU A 441 -23.48 -3.20 -5.51
CA LEU A 441 -22.69 -2.97 -4.29
C LEU A 441 -21.42 -2.17 -4.60
N ALA A 442 -20.75 -2.45 -5.73
CA ALA A 442 -19.59 -1.69 -6.17
C ALA A 442 -19.91 -0.20 -6.37
N GLU A 443 -21.01 0.11 -7.06
CA GLU A 443 -21.50 1.47 -7.29
C GLU A 443 -21.87 2.17 -5.98
N ALA A 444 -22.56 1.47 -5.08
CA ALA A 444 -22.92 2.03 -3.77
C ALA A 444 -21.68 2.40 -2.92
N ILE A 445 -20.61 1.59 -2.97
CA ILE A 445 -19.34 1.89 -2.30
C ILE A 445 -18.65 3.08 -2.98
N ALA A 446 -18.59 3.10 -4.31
CA ALA A 446 -18.02 4.19 -5.09
C ALA A 446 -18.69 5.53 -4.79
N CYS A 447 -20.02 5.55 -4.83
CA CYS A 447 -20.82 6.72 -4.51
C CYS A 447 -20.52 7.25 -3.09
N ARG A 448 -20.57 6.39 -2.07
CA ARG A 448 -20.28 6.76 -0.67
C ARG A 448 -18.87 7.36 -0.52
N TRP A 449 -17.89 6.75 -1.15
CA TRP A 449 -16.52 7.25 -1.13
C TRP A 449 -16.37 8.59 -1.83
N MET A 450 -16.98 8.76 -3.03
CA MET A 450 -16.95 10.02 -3.77
C MET A 450 -17.59 11.15 -2.97
N VAL A 451 -18.76 10.91 -2.34
CA VAL A 451 -19.40 11.90 -1.47
C VAL A 451 -18.51 12.29 -0.31
N SER A 452 -17.90 11.31 0.39
CA SER A 452 -17.00 11.58 1.52
C SER A 452 -15.79 12.43 1.13
N VAL A 453 -15.15 12.11 -0.02
CA VAL A 453 -14.00 12.87 -0.54
C VAL A 453 -14.43 14.28 -0.95
N GLN A 454 -15.54 14.42 -1.67
CA GLN A 454 -16.05 15.72 -2.12
C GLN A 454 -16.47 16.62 -0.95
N ASP A 455 -17.04 16.05 0.14
CA ASP A 455 -17.40 16.81 1.33
C ASP A 455 -16.19 17.43 2.00
N VAL A 456 -15.11 16.66 2.18
CA VAL A 456 -13.85 17.19 2.74
C VAL A 456 -13.24 18.22 1.79
N TYR A 457 -13.25 17.94 0.47
CA TYR A 457 -12.72 18.88 -0.53
C TYR A 457 -13.48 20.22 -0.51
N ARG A 458 -14.82 20.20 -0.49
CA ARG A 458 -15.64 21.43 -0.42
C ARG A 458 -15.37 22.27 0.81
N GLN A 459 -15.08 21.61 1.95
CA GLN A 459 -14.81 22.29 3.23
C GLN A 459 -13.38 22.85 3.35
N SER A 460 -12.39 22.14 2.78
CA SER A 460 -10.98 22.39 3.04
C SER A 460 -10.15 22.75 1.80
N GLY A 461 -10.66 22.49 0.59
CA GLY A 461 -9.89 22.55 -0.65
C GLY A 461 -8.81 21.47 -0.77
N LYS A 462 -8.88 20.41 0.05
CA LYS A 462 -7.82 19.41 0.18
C LYS A 462 -8.30 18.02 -0.15
N LEU A 463 -7.39 17.22 -0.74
CA LEU A 463 -7.54 15.79 -0.95
C LEU A 463 -6.58 15.05 -0.01
N VAL A 464 -7.12 14.47 1.06
CA VAL A 464 -6.31 13.94 2.15
C VAL A 464 -6.00 12.45 1.96
N GLU A 465 -5.03 11.97 2.72
CA GLU A 465 -4.52 10.60 2.69
C GLU A 465 -5.58 9.56 3.05
N LYS A 466 -6.41 9.83 4.08
CA LYS A 466 -7.42 8.93 4.66
C LYS A 466 -8.62 9.71 5.17
N TYR A 467 -9.78 9.05 5.25
CA TYR A 467 -11.05 9.68 5.59
C TYR A 467 -11.74 8.93 6.72
N ASP A 468 -12.45 9.63 7.62
CA ASP A 468 -13.39 9.01 8.52
C ASP A 468 -14.64 8.59 7.72
N VAL A 469 -14.76 7.30 7.43
CA VAL A 469 -15.90 6.76 6.65
C VAL A 469 -17.09 6.38 7.52
N VAL A 470 -16.96 6.47 8.84
CA VAL A 470 -18.04 6.28 9.80
C VAL A 470 -18.78 7.59 10.05
N THR A 471 -18.02 8.67 10.28
CA THR A 471 -18.55 10.04 10.41
C THR A 471 -18.07 10.86 9.22
N THR A 472 -18.88 10.92 8.16
CA THR A 472 -18.52 11.57 6.89
C THR A 472 -18.25 13.06 7.02
N GLY A 473 -17.57 13.64 6.01
CA GLY A 473 -17.18 15.05 5.99
C GLY A 473 -15.97 15.39 6.85
N ARG A 474 -15.17 14.40 7.24
CA ARG A 474 -13.95 14.56 8.05
C ARG A 474 -12.78 13.80 7.47
N SER A 475 -11.57 14.36 7.65
CA SER A 475 -10.34 13.60 7.44
C SER A 475 -10.22 12.48 8.48
N GLY A 476 -9.57 11.38 8.10
CA GLY A 476 -9.20 10.32 9.03
C GLY A 476 -8.12 10.78 10.02
N GLY A 477 -7.88 9.99 11.04
CA GLY A 477 -6.90 10.27 12.09
C GLY A 477 -6.14 9.03 12.55
N GLY A 478 -5.40 9.17 13.65
CA GLY A 478 -4.56 8.10 14.22
C GLY A 478 -3.22 7.93 13.49
N GLY A 479 -2.40 7.00 14.00
CA GLY A 479 -1.08 6.73 13.45
C GLY A 479 0.05 7.56 14.06
N GLU A 480 1.23 7.48 13.43
CA GLU A 480 2.49 8.08 13.92
C GLU A 480 2.71 9.51 13.41
N TYR A 481 1.87 10.01 12.52
CA TYR A 481 1.99 11.34 11.91
C TYR A 481 0.61 11.93 11.56
N PRO A 482 0.49 13.28 11.41
CA PRO A 482 -0.74 13.92 10.98
C PRO A 482 -1.16 13.47 9.57
N THR A 483 -2.48 13.47 9.30
CA THR A 483 -3.02 13.17 7.97
C THR A 483 -2.43 14.11 6.91
N GLN A 484 -1.94 13.55 5.82
CA GLN A 484 -1.27 14.27 4.73
C GLN A 484 -2.29 14.84 3.73
N ASP A 485 -1.91 15.90 3.02
CA ASP A 485 -2.72 16.60 2.02
C ASP A 485 -2.19 16.40 0.60
N GLY A 486 -3.05 16.52 -0.41
CA GLY A 486 -2.72 16.36 -1.83
C GLY A 486 -2.33 14.93 -2.21
N PHE A 487 -2.89 13.92 -1.56
CA PHE A 487 -2.35 12.58 -1.56
C PHE A 487 -2.62 11.81 -2.84
N GLY A 488 -1.54 11.34 -3.51
CA GLY A 488 -1.57 10.74 -4.84
C GLY A 488 -2.57 9.61 -5.05
N TRP A 489 -2.70 8.65 -4.11
CA TRP A 489 -3.68 7.57 -4.26
C TRP A 489 -5.13 8.04 -4.15
N THR A 490 -5.43 9.06 -3.32
CA THR A 490 -6.77 9.65 -3.26
C THR A 490 -7.08 10.36 -4.57
N ASN A 491 -6.13 11.18 -5.05
CA ASN A 491 -6.25 11.87 -6.34
C ASN A 491 -6.52 10.86 -7.47
N GLY A 492 -5.76 9.77 -7.50
CA GLY A 492 -5.87 8.75 -8.54
C GLY A 492 -7.19 7.98 -8.51
N VAL A 493 -7.58 7.50 -7.35
CA VAL A 493 -8.81 6.72 -7.21
C VAL A 493 -10.05 7.59 -7.46
N ILE A 494 -10.14 8.80 -6.89
CA ILE A 494 -11.29 9.67 -7.12
C ILE A 494 -11.40 10.08 -8.60
N ARG A 495 -10.25 10.39 -9.26
CA ARG A 495 -10.23 10.72 -10.69
C ARG A 495 -10.77 9.57 -11.54
N LYS A 496 -10.39 8.33 -11.21
CA LYS A 496 -10.89 7.11 -11.85
C LYS A 496 -12.38 6.90 -11.63
N LEU A 497 -12.87 7.09 -10.40
CA LEU A 497 -14.28 6.88 -10.06
C LEU A 497 -15.19 7.91 -10.73
N LEU A 498 -14.77 9.17 -10.86
CA LEU A 498 -15.51 10.23 -11.57
C LEU A 498 -15.72 9.91 -13.05
N VAL A 499 -14.82 9.13 -13.66
CA VAL A 499 -15.00 8.65 -15.05
C VAL A 499 -15.87 7.40 -15.09
N LEU A 500 -15.72 6.51 -14.11
CA LEU A 500 -16.43 5.23 -14.07
C LEU A 500 -17.91 5.39 -13.69
N TYR A 501 -18.23 6.35 -12.81
CA TYR A 501 -19.57 6.64 -12.28
C TYR A 501 -19.90 8.14 -12.38
N PRO A 502 -20.02 8.70 -13.60
CA PRO A 502 -20.19 10.15 -13.77
C PRO A 502 -21.54 10.66 -13.23
N ALA A 503 -22.58 9.83 -13.18
CA ALA A 503 -23.87 10.20 -12.63
C ALA A 503 -23.82 10.42 -11.11
N ASP A 504 -23.00 9.63 -10.40
CA ASP A 504 -22.87 9.70 -8.94
C ASP A 504 -22.06 10.92 -8.49
N ALA A 505 -21.31 11.54 -9.39
CA ALA A 505 -20.56 12.77 -9.10
C ALA A 505 -21.46 13.95 -8.67
N ALA A 506 -22.75 13.89 -8.99
CA ALA A 506 -23.73 14.91 -8.59
C ALA A 506 -24.35 14.67 -7.20
N TYR A 507 -24.11 13.51 -6.58
CA TYR A 507 -24.66 13.21 -5.26
C TYR A 507 -23.96 14.03 -4.17
N THR A 508 -24.75 14.47 -3.21
CA THR A 508 -24.29 15.35 -2.11
C THR A 508 -24.49 14.74 -0.73
N SER A 509 -25.09 13.54 -0.66
CA SER A 509 -25.26 12.83 0.60
C SER A 509 -25.11 11.32 0.44
N THR A 510 -24.66 10.66 1.49
CA THR A 510 -24.47 9.22 1.53
C THR A 510 -25.79 8.44 1.58
N GLU A 511 -26.91 9.08 1.98
CA GLU A 511 -28.25 8.49 1.92
C GLU A 511 -28.70 8.25 0.47
N GLN A 512 -28.34 9.14 -0.46
CA GLN A 512 -28.60 8.95 -1.90
C GLN A 512 -27.89 7.69 -2.40
N CYS A 513 -26.65 7.46 -1.95
CA CYS A 513 -25.88 6.26 -2.31
C CYS A 513 -26.44 4.96 -1.73
N ALA A 514 -27.10 5.02 -0.57
CA ALA A 514 -27.68 3.84 0.07
C ALA A 514 -28.83 3.22 -0.76
N ALA A 515 -29.48 4.02 -1.58
CA ALA A 515 -30.53 3.54 -2.48
C ALA A 515 -30.01 2.62 -3.60
N LEU A 516 -28.74 2.79 -4.02
CA LEU A 516 -28.10 2.02 -5.08
C LEU A 516 -27.84 0.55 -4.68
N SER A 517 -27.67 0.27 -3.40
CA SER A 517 -27.40 -1.08 -2.90
C SER A 517 -28.67 -1.94 -2.67
N ARG A 518 -29.87 -1.40 -2.90
CA ARG A 518 -31.11 -2.17 -2.79
C ARG A 518 -31.23 -3.09 -4.02
N PRO A 519 -31.52 -4.40 -3.84
CA PRO A 519 -31.85 -5.25 -4.98
C PRO A 519 -33.02 -4.63 -5.71
N VAL A 520 -32.92 -4.47 -7.04
CA VAL A 520 -34.06 -4.10 -7.89
C VAL A 520 -35.14 -5.15 -7.62
N ALA A 521 -36.26 -4.73 -7.06
CA ALA A 521 -37.39 -5.63 -6.85
C ALA A 521 -37.70 -6.27 -8.19
N LEU A 522 -37.58 -7.60 -8.29
CA LEU A 522 -37.96 -8.32 -9.48
C LEU A 522 -39.40 -7.94 -9.80
N ILE A 523 -39.57 -7.24 -10.92
CA ILE A 523 -40.93 -7.00 -11.46
C ILE A 523 -41.52 -8.40 -11.68
N PRO A 524 -42.61 -8.74 -10.99
CA PRO A 524 -43.21 -10.05 -11.20
C PRO A 524 -43.56 -10.18 -12.69
N PRO A 525 -43.34 -11.35 -13.30
CA PRO A 525 -43.65 -11.55 -14.70
C PRO A 525 -45.11 -11.21 -14.93
N VAL A 526 -45.35 -10.32 -15.91
CA VAL A 526 -46.71 -9.96 -16.35
C VAL A 526 -47.44 -11.26 -16.65
N ALA A 527 -48.48 -11.53 -15.88
CA ALA A 527 -49.34 -12.69 -16.08
C ALA A 527 -49.87 -12.66 -17.52
N GLN A 528 -49.45 -13.60 -18.34
CA GLN A 528 -50.04 -13.80 -19.67
C GLN A 528 -51.50 -14.12 -19.48
N ALA A 529 -52.38 -13.23 -19.97
CA ALA A 529 -53.80 -13.47 -20.03
C ALA A 529 -54.08 -14.75 -20.85
N ARG A 530 -54.70 -15.74 -20.22
CA ARG A 530 -55.18 -16.92 -20.95
C ARG A 530 -56.26 -16.46 -21.94
N PRO A 531 -56.25 -16.91 -23.19
CA PRO A 531 -57.38 -16.69 -24.07
C PRO A 531 -58.60 -17.39 -23.49
N ALA A 532 -59.73 -16.70 -23.51
CA ALA A 532 -61.04 -17.25 -23.12
C ALA A 532 -61.52 -18.35 -24.09
N PRO A 533 -62.30 -19.32 -23.61
CA PRO A 533 -62.75 -20.51 -24.36
C PRO A 533 -63.58 -20.23 -25.60
#